data_33ddc378132a3664112409e48a4303f9
#
_entry.id   33ddc378132a3664112409e48a4303f9
#
_cell.length_a   1.000
_cell.length_b   1.000
_cell.length_c   1.000
_cell.angle_alpha   90.00
_cell.angle_beta   90.00
_cell.angle_gamma   90.00
#
_symmetry.space_group_name_H-M   'P 1'
#
loop_
_entity.id
_entity.type
_entity.pdbx_description
1 polymer ?
#
loop_
_entity_poly.entity_id
_entity_poly.type
_entity_poly.pdbx_seq_one_letter_code
_entity_poly.pdbx_strand_id
1 'polypeptide(L)'
;ESQSLSFEMQLGSHPGFARIVAPMLCTAFGEQPAFEPGNLWRLMTRVKRGLIRVDADEVTYPAHIILRYEIERPLIEGEIEPEDVPALWDQKMAELLHLDTRGNFNDGPMQDVHWPEALFGYFPCYSLGAMYAAQWFAAMRRAMPDLDERIGRGDFAPVFDWLRDN
;
A
#
# COMPACT_ATOMS: atom_id res chain seq x y z
N GLU A 1 6.07 6.29 7.63
CA GLU A 1 5.31 5.31 6.83
C GLU A 1 4.65 4.23 7.69
N SER A 2 5.33 3.64 8.67
CA SER A 2 4.79 2.52 9.45
C SER A 2 3.51 2.85 10.24
N GLN A 3 3.36 4.08 10.74
CA GLN A 3 2.12 4.50 11.42
C GLN A 3 0.96 4.64 10.44
N SER A 4 1.15 5.35 9.32
CA SER A 4 0.12 5.49 8.29
C SER A 4 -0.31 4.14 7.73
N LEU A 5 0.65 3.27 7.43
CA LEU A 5 0.38 1.92 6.92
C LEU A 5 -0.26 0.98 7.96
N SER A 6 -0.08 1.24 9.27
CA SER A 6 -0.85 0.55 10.31
C SER A 6 -2.34 0.86 10.21
N PHE A 7 -2.71 2.11 9.89
CA PHE A 7 -4.10 2.48 9.66
C PHE A 7 -4.61 2.01 8.31
N GLU A 8 -3.86 2.18 7.24
CA GLU A 8 -4.28 1.81 5.90
C GLU A 8 -4.38 0.29 5.72
N MET A 9 -3.26 -0.42 5.92
CA MET A 9 -3.17 -1.84 5.60
C MET A 9 -3.74 -2.73 6.71
N GLN A 10 -3.53 -2.40 7.97
CA GLN A 10 -3.92 -3.27 9.07
C GLN A 10 -5.34 -2.97 9.57
N LEU A 11 -5.66 -1.70 9.80
CA LEU A 11 -6.98 -1.30 10.29
C LEU A 11 -7.99 -1.15 9.15
N GLY A 12 -7.64 -0.40 8.09
CA GLY A 12 -8.52 -0.12 6.95
C GLY A 12 -8.91 -1.38 6.19
N SER A 13 -7.99 -2.34 6.02
CA SER A 13 -8.26 -3.63 5.39
C SER A 13 -8.87 -4.68 6.33
N HIS A 14 -9.16 -4.33 7.59
CA HIS A 14 -9.76 -5.24 8.55
C HIS A 14 -11.25 -5.51 8.22
N PRO A 15 -11.74 -6.76 8.27
CA PRO A 15 -13.15 -7.07 7.98
C PRO A 15 -14.12 -6.37 8.95
N GLY A 16 -13.68 -6.08 10.18
CA GLY A 16 -14.43 -5.27 11.14
C GLY A 16 -14.64 -3.84 10.68
N PHE A 17 -13.62 -3.23 10.07
CA PHE A 17 -13.70 -1.88 9.50
C PHE A 17 -14.68 -1.84 8.31
N ALA A 18 -14.63 -2.82 7.42
CA ALA A 18 -15.59 -2.94 6.33
C ALA A 18 -17.05 -2.97 6.80
N ARG A 19 -17.34 -3.64 7.93
CA ARG A 19 -18.69 -3.66 8.53
C ARG A 19 -19.16 -2.28 9.01
N ILE A 20 -18.24 -1.43 9.44
CA ILE A 20 -18.55 -0.06 9.89
C ILE A 20 -18.80 0.85 8.68
N VAL A 21 -17.97 0.72 7.65
CA VAL A 21 -18.03 1.61 6.47
C VAL A 21 -19.20 1.26 5.54
N ALA A 22 -19.57 -0.01 5.43
CA ALA A 22 -20.62 -0.48 4.53
C ALA A 22 -21.96 0.28 4.66
N PRO A 23 -22.55 0.46 5.87
CA PRO A 23 -23.80 1.21 6.00
C PRO A 23 -23.63 2.72 5.68
N MET A 24 -22.44 3.28 5.88
CA MET A 24 -22.15 4.66 5.49
C MET A 24 -22.16 4.84 3.98
N LEU A 25 -21.59 3.88 3.25
CA LEU A 25 -21.61 3.85 1.79
C LEU A 25 -23.03 3.66 1.25
N CYS A 26 -23.84 2.77 1.85
CA CYS A 26 -25.24 2.61 1.48
C CYS A 26 -26.04 3.90 1.69
N THR A 27 -25.77 4.62 2.77
CA THR A 27 -26.41 5.91 3.05
C THR A 27 -26.03 6.98 2.02
N ALA A 28 -24.75 7.02 1.62
CA ALA A 28 -24.23 8.06 0.73
C ALA A 28 -24.54 7.78 -0.76
N PHE A 29 -24.51 6.50 -1.18
CA PHE A 29 -24.53 6.10 -2.60
C PHE A 29 -25.71 5.16 -2.95
N GLY A 30 -26.61 4.87 -2.01
CA GLY A 30 -27.68 3.90 -2.16
C GLY A 30 -27.23 2.46 -1.93
N GLU A 31 -28.20 1.56 -1.73
CA GLU A 31 -27.94 0.14 -1.52
C GLU A 31 -27.42 -0.53 -2.79
N GLN A 32 -26.31 -1.24 -2.68
CA GLN A 32 -25.67 -1.98 -3.76
C GLN A 32 -25.06 -3.27 -3.21
N PRO A 33 -25.08 -4.38 -3.99
CA PRO A 33 -24.45 -5.63 -3.57
C PRO A 33 -22.94 -5.48 -3.27
N ALA A 34 -22.27 -4.52 -3.92
CA ALA A 34 -20.85 -4.21 -3.67
C ALA A 34 -20.60 -3.68 -2.25
N PHE A 35 -21.59 -3.06 -1.61
CA PHE A 35 -21.50 -2.51 -0.25
C PHE A 35 -21.93 -3.51 0.84
N GLU A 36 -22.32 -4.73 0.49
CA GLU A 36 -22.40 -5.81 1.46
C GLU A 36 -21.05 -5.94 2.16
N PRO A 37 -20.95 -6.00 3.52
CA PRO A 37 -19.68 -5.96 4.24
C PRO A 37 -18.66 -6.98 3.76
N GLY A 38 -19.09 -8.21 3.45
CA GLY A 38 -18.22 -9.26 2.93
C GLY A 38 -17.71 -8.99 1.51
N ASN A 39 -18.56 -8.39 0.65
CA ASN A 39 -18.15 -8.01 -0.70
C ASN A 39 -17.24 -6.78 -0.68
N LEU A 40 -17.56 -5.79 0.15
CA LEU A 40 -16.73 -4.60 0.36
C LEU A 40 -15.33 -5.00 0.82
N TRP A 41 -15.23 -5.86 1.83
CA TRP A 41 -13.93 -6.34 2.30
C TRP A 41 -13.13 -7.06 1.21
N ARG A 42 -13.76 -7.92 0.41
CA ARG A 42 -13.10 -8.59 -0.73
C ARG A 42 -12.65 -7.62 -1.81
N LEU A 43 -13.38 -6.52 -2.03
CA LEU A 43 -12.98 -5.46 -2.95
C LEU A 43 -11.78 -4.69 -2.42
N MET A 44 -11.79 -4.34 -1.13
CA MET A 44 -10.70 -3.60 -0.47
C MET A 44 -9.40 -4.42 -0.39
N THR A 45 -9.51 -5.74 -0.28
CA THR A 45 -8.35 -6.65 -0.19
C THR A 45 -8.06 -7.39 -1.50
N ARG A 46 -8.63 -6.95 -2.62
CA ARG A 46 -8.45 -7.59 -3.90
C ARG A 46 -7.03 -7.43 -4.43
N VAL A 47 -6.38 -8.55 -4.75
CA VAL A 47 -5.09 -8.55 -5.43
C VAL A 47 -5.29 -8.39 -6.94
N LYS A 48 -4.71 -7.33 -7.50
CA LYS A 48 -4.73 -7.04 -8.92
C LYS A 48 -3.52 -6.21 -9.33
N ARG A 49 -2.69 -6.74 -10.21
CA ARG A 49 -1.58 -5.99 -10.80
C ARG A 49 -2.09 -4.75 -11.54
N GLY A 50 -1.44 -3.62 -11.32
CA GLY A 50 -1.76 -2.34 -11.95
C GLY A 50 -0.49 -1.57 -12.27
N LEU A 51 -0.61 -0.53 -13.10
CA LEU A 51 0.51 0.30 -13.52
C LEU A 51 0.95 1.27 -12.40
N ILE A 52 -0.01 1.74 -11.62
CA ILE A 52 0.18 2.84 -10.66
C ILE A 52 0.51 2.30 -9.27
N ARG A 53 1.64 2.74 -8.72
CA ARG A 53 2.12 2.32 -7.40
C ARG A 53 1.14 2.67 -6.27
N VAL A 54 0.62 3.88 -6.26
CA VAL A 54 -0.30 4.34 -5.19
C VAL A 54 -1.64 3.61 -5.17
N ASP A 55 -2.02 2.98 -6.29
CA ASP A 55 -3.24 2.18 -6.40
C ASP A 55 -2.96 0.67 -6.22
N ALA A 56 -1.70 0.29 -5.98
CA ALA A 56 -1.32 -1.11 -5.86
C ALA A 56 -1.82 -1.70 -4.55
N ASP A 57 -2.29 -2.95 -4.62
CA ASP A 57 -2.68 -3.73 -3.44
C ASP A 57 -1.46 -4.15 -2.60
N GLU A 58 -1.72 -4.61 -1.38
CA GLU A 58 -0.70 -4.99 -0.39
C GLU A 58 0.30 -6.04 -0.91
N VAL A 59 -0.13 -6.93 -1.83
CA VAL A 59 0.71 -8.01 -2.37
C VAL A 59 1.61 -7.50 -3.49
N THR A 60 1.08 -6.66 -4.38
CA THR A 60 1.82 -6.16 -5.55
C THR A 60 2.62 -4.89 -5.26
N TYR A 61 2.29 -4.16 -4.20
CA TYR A 61 2.98 -2.93 -3.81
C TYR A 61 4.50 -3.09 -3.64
N PRO A 62 5.03 -4.12 -2.95
CA PRO A 62 6.47 -4.32 -2.81
C PRO A 62 7.21 -4.46 -4.14
N ALA A 63 6.58 -5.05 -5.17
CA ALA A 63 7.18 -5.16 -6.50
C ALA A 63 7.40 -3.79 -7.15
N HIS A 64 6.48 -2.85 -6.95
CA HIS A 64 6.65 -1.46 -7.38
C HIS A 64 7.80 -0.76 -6.65
N ILE A 65 8.04 -1.08 -5.39
CA ILE A 65 9.15 -0.51 -4.61
C ILE A 65 10.49 -1.11 -5.05
N ILE A 66 10.55 -2.43 -5.23
CA ILE A 66 11.75 -3.14 -5.70
C ILE A 66 12.20 -2.59 -7.06
N LEU A 67 11.26 -2.43 -8.00
CA LEU A 67 11.51 -1.83 -9.31
C LEU A 67 12.23 -0.49 -9.19
N ARG A 68 11.71 0.40 -8.37
CA ARG A 68 12.27 1.74 -8.19
C ARG A 68 13.64 1.71 -7.53
N TYR A 69 13.81 0.88 -6.53
CA TYR A 69 15.10 0.69 -5.87
C TYR A 69 16.17 0.15 -6.84
N GLU A 70 15.81 -0.83 -7.66
CA GLU A 70 16.73 -1.44 -8.64
C GLU A 70 17.10 -0.51 -9.80
N ILE A 71 16.33 0.55 -10.05
CA ILE A 71 16.65 1.62 -11.01
C ILE A 71 17.41 2.76 -10.32
N GLU A 72 16.94 3.20 -9.16
CA GLU A 72 17.50 4.35 -8.46
C GLU A 72 18.93 4.10 -8.00
N ARG A 73 19.21 2.92 -7.48
CA ARG A 73 20.53 2.59 -6.97
C ARG A 73 21.64 2.73 -8.03
N PRO A 74 21.59 2.04 -9.19
CA PRO A 74 22.59 2.20 -10.22
C PRO A 74 22.63 3.61 -10.83
N LEU A 75 21.50 4.33 -10.84
CA LEU A 75 21.47 5.73 -11.26
C LEU A 75 22.31 6.63 -10.33
N ILE A 76 22.16 6.46 -9.03
CA ILE A 76 22.94 7.23 -8.02
C ILE A 76 24.41 6.80 -7.99
N GLU A 77 24.69 5.52 -8.21
CA GLU A 77 26.06 4.98 -8.30
C GLU A 77 26.76 5.38 -9.62
N GLY A 78 26.04 5.97 -10.58
CA GLY A 78 26.59 6.39 -11.88
C GLY A 78 26.87 5.21 -12.81
N GLU A 79 26.19 4.10 -12.64
CA GLU A 79 26.29 2.92 -13.50
C GLU A 79 25.37 3.01 -14.71
N ILE A 80 24.32 3.83 -14.62
CA ILE A 80 23.38 4.13 -15.70
C ILE A 80 23.13 5.65 -15.79
N GLU A 81 22.67 6.09 -16.95
CA GLU A 81 22.28 7.50 -17.19
C GLU A 81 20.77 7.68 -17.08
N PRO A 82 20.26 8.91 -16.85
CA PRO A 82 18.83 9.19 -16.78
C PRO A 82 18.04 8.73 -18.01
N GLU A 83 18.68 8.73 -19.17
CA GLU A 83 18.10 8.30 -20.44
C GLU A 83 17.81 6.80 -20.49
N ASP A 84 18.47 5.99 -19.65
CA ASP A 84 18.26 4.54 -19.55
C ASP A 84 17.03 4.17 -18.73
N VAL A 85 16.57 5.09 -17.87
CA VAL A 85 15.48 4.84 -16.91
C VAL A 85 14.20 4.32 -17.58
N PRO A 86 13.70 4.90 -18.70
CA PRO A 86 12.47 4.39 -19.33
C PRO A 86 12.57 2.94 -19.79
N ALA A 87 13.69 2.55 -20.39
CA ALA A 87 13.89 1.19 -20.88
C ALA A 87 14.01 0.17 -19.73
N LEU A 88 14.71 0.55 -18.65
CA LEU A 88 14.81 -0.26 -17.43
C LEU A 88 13.47 -0.38 -16.71
N TRP A 89 12.68 0.69 -16.71
CA TRP A 89 11.33 0.67 -16.16
C TRP A 89 10.45 -0.35 -16.88
N ASP A 90 10.40 -0.30 -18.21
CA ASP A 90 9.64 -1.26 -19.02
C ASP A 90 10.07 -2.70 -18.75
N GLN A 91 11.39 -2.93 -18.69
CA GLN A 91 11.93 -4.25 -18.38
C GLN A 91 11.48 -4.74 -16.99
N LYS A 92 11.61 -3.90 -15.96
CA LYS A 92 11.27 -4.27 -14.57
C LYS A 92 9.77 -4.43 -14.36
N MET A 93 8.94 -3.61 -14.99
CA MET A 93 7.49 -3.79 -14.98
C MET A 93 7.06 -5.11 -15.61
N ALA A 94 7.69 -5.50 -16.73
CA ALA A 94 7.42 -6.79 -17.34
C ALA A 94 7.93 -7.96 -16.48
N GLU A 95 9.11 -7.84 -15.88
CA GLU A 95 9.72 -8.87 -15.04
C GLU A 95 8.95 -9.13 -13.75
N LEU A 96 8.66 -8.06 -12.97
CA LEU A 96 8.10 -8.17 -11.63
C LEU A 96 6.57 -8.21 -11.60
N LEU A 97 5.93 -7.48 -12.51
CA LEU A 97 4.47 -7.31 -12.51
C LEU A 97 3.79 -7.92 -13.74
N HIS A 98 4.56 -8.35 -14.75
CA HIS A 98 4.06 -8.85 -16.03
C HIS A 98 3.16 -7.83 -16.75
N LEU A 99 3.54 -6.55 -16.69
CA LEU A 99 2.84 -5.43 -17.32
C LEU A 99 3.73 -4.77 -18.37
N ASP A 100 3.11 -4.29 -19.46
CA ASP A 100 3.76 -3.54 -20.52
C ASP A 100 3.52 -2.05 -20.33
N THR A 101 4.62 -1.28 -20.21
CA THR A 101 4.60 0.19 -20.04
C THR A 101 5.21 0.93 -21.22
N ARG A 102 5.61 0.22 -22.28
CA ARG A 102 6.29 0.82 -23.43
C ARG A 102 5.48 1.96 -24.05
N GLY A 103 6.09 3.15 -24.12
CA GLY A 103 5.46 4.35 -24.64
C GLY A 103 4.48 5.05 -23.70
N ASN A 104 4.27 4.50 -22.49
CA ASN A 104 3.41 5.09 -21.47
C ASN A 104 4.26 5.70 -20.35
N PHE A 105 4.77 6.89 -20.56
CA PHE A 105 5.61 7.58 -19.57
C PHE A 105 4.82 8.05 -18.35
N ASN A 106 3.57 8.48 -18.53
CA ASN A 106 2.74 9.02 -17.45
C ASN A 106 2.46 7.98 -16.36
N ASP A 107 2.00 6.80 -16.75
CA ASP A 107 1.74 5.69 -15.82
C ASP A 107 2.98 4.80 -15.62
N GLY A 108 4.07 5.18 -16.25
CA GLY A 108 5.40 4.58 -16.14
C GLY A 108 6.33 5.40 -15.24
N PRO A 109 7.54 5.74 -15.70
CA PRO A 109 8.56 6.37 -14.87
C PRO A 109 8.21 7.77 -14.37
N MET A 110 7.21 8.46 -14.94
CA MET A 110 6.79 9.81 -14.55
C MET A 110 5.66 9.85 -13.52
N GLN A 111 5.21 8.70 -13.02
CA GLN A 111 4.05 8.66 -12.10
C GLN A 111 4.35 9.16 -10.69
N ASP A 112 5.61 9.17 -10.27
CA ASP A 112 6.03 9.54 -8.91
C ASP A 112 6.76 10.88 -8.87
N VAL A 113 6.57 11.62 -7.78
CA VAL A 113 7.23 12.92 -7.54
C VAL A 113 8.58 12.82 -6.84
N HIS A 114 8.99 11.62 -6.43
CA HIS A 114 10.16 11.42 -5.55
C HIS A 114 11.46 11.93 -6.19
N TRP A 115 11.76 11.49 -7.40
CA TRP A 115 13.00 11.91 -8.07
C TRP A 115 13.01 13.38 -8.45
N PRO A 116 11.93 13.97 -8.99
CA PRO A 116 11.85 15.43 -9.19
C PRO A 116 12.03 16.26 -7.91
N GLU A 117 11.58 15.74 -6.75
CA GLU A 117 11.73 16.37 -5.44
C GLU A 117 13.05 15.99 -4.74
N ALA A 118 13.97 15.34 -5.44
CA ALA A 118 15.26 14.86 -4.90
C ALA A 118 15.15 13.92 -3.69
N LEU A 119 14.06 13.16 -3.58
CA LEU A 119 13.82 12.17 -2.52
C LEU A 119 14.44 10.82 -2.89
N PHE A 120 15.75 10.80 -3.12
CA PHE A 120 16.49 9.57 -3.38
C PHE A 120 16.64 8.72 -2.13
N GLY A 121 16.59 7.38 -2.28
CA GLY A 121 16.65 6.42 -1.18
C GLY A 121 15.34 6.30 -0.38
N TYR A 122 14.28 6.99 -0.76
CA TYR A 122 13.03 7.02 -0.01
C TYR A 122 12.15 5.78 -0.24
N PHE A 123 12.08 5.26 -1.45
CA PHE A 123 11.16 4.17 -1.81
C PHE A 123 11.21 2.94 -0.89
N PRO A 124 12.37 2.45 -0.40
CA PRO A 124 12.42 1.34 0.54
C PRO A 124 11.65 1.57 1.85
N CYS A 125 11.49 2.83 2.27
CA CYS A 125 10.75 3.20 3.48
C CYS A 125 9.30 2.72 3.46
N TYR A 126 8.69 2.64 2.28
CA TYR A 126 7.31 2.14 2.14
C TYR A 126 7.21 0.66 2.49
N SER A 127 8.04 -0.21 1.91
CA SER A 127 8.03 -1.64 2.23
C SER A 127 8.45 -1.91 3.67
N LEU A 128 9.48 -1.22 4.18
CA LEU A 128 9.89 -1.32 5.57
C LEU A 128 8.79 -0.87 6.51
N GLY A 129 8.09 0.24 6.18
CA GLY A 129 6.96 0.74 6.93
C GLY A 129 5.81 -0.26 7.00
N ALA A 130 5.48 -0.93 5.90
CA ALA A 130 4.46 -1.98 5.85
C ALA A 130 4.85 -3.19 6.74
N MET A 131 6.11 -3.60 6.70
CA MET A 131 6.62 -4.69 7.54
C MET A 131 6.54 -4.33 9.04
N TYR A 132 6.92 -3.11 9.43
CA TYR A 132 6.76 -2.64 10.80
C TYR A 132 5.29 -2.55 11.22
N ALA A 133 4.43 -2.03 10.36
CA ALA A 133 2.99 -1.97 10.62
C ALA A 133 2.40 -3.35 10.92
N ALA A 134 2.75 -4.36 10.12
CA ALA A 134 2.32 -5.74 10.34
C ALA A 134 2.84 -6.32 11.66
N GLN A 135 4.11 -6.07 12.00
CA GLN A 135 4.71 -6.51 13.26
C GLN A 135 4.05 -5.85 14.47
N TRP A 136 3.80 -4.54 14.42
CA TRP A 136 3.12 -3.82 15.47
C TRP A 136 1.69 -4.32 15.66
N PHE A 137 0.96 -4.53 14.59
CA PHE A 137 -0.41 -5.06 14.69
C PHE A 137 -0.45 -6.47 15.26
N ALA A 138 0.51 -7.32 14.89
CA ALA A 138 0.68 -8.63 15.51
C ALA A 138 1.04 -8.53 17.01
N ALA A 139 1.82 -7.54 17.42
CA ALA A 139 2.11 -7.29 18.83
C ALA A 139 0.88 -6.77 19.60
N MET A 140 0.10 -5.86 18.99
CA MET A 140 -1.16 -5.38 19.55
C MET A 140 -2.14 -6.52 19.79
N ARG A 141 -2.32 -7.44 18.82
CA ARG A 141 -3.19 -8.62 18.98
C ARG A 141 -2.74 -9.53 20.11
N ARG A 142 -1.44 -9.67 20.35
CA ARG A 142 -0.94 -10.44 21.50
C ARG A 142 -1.21 -9.74 22.84
N ALA A 143 -1.09 -8.41 22.88
CA ALA A 143 -1.33 -7.59 24.07
C ALA A 143 -2.84 -7.44 24.36
N MET A 144 -3.66 -7.43 23.33
CA MET A 144 -5.11 -7.18 23.40
C MET A 144 -5.85 -8.26 22.60
N PRO A 145 -6.16 -9.43 23.22
CA PRO A 145 -6.82 -10.54 22.51
C PRO A 145 -8.20 -10.21 21.94
N ASP A 146 -8.88 -9.18 22.47
CA ASP A 146 -10.18 -8.67 22.01
C ASP A 146 -10.08 -7.55 20.96
N LEU A 147 -8.88 -7.27 20.43
CA LEU A 147 -8.64 -6.15 19.50
C LEU A 147 -9.54 -6.23 18.25
N ASP A 148 -9.67 -7.41 17.64
CA ASP A 148 -10.48 -7.56 16.41
C ASP A 148 -11.98 -7.30 16.68
N GLU A 149 -12.48 -7.64 17.88
CA GLU A 149 -13.84 -7.31 18.30
C GLU A 149 -14.01 -5.79 18.53
N ARG A 150 -13.03 -5.14 19.15
CA ARG A 150 -13.01 -3.67 19.35
C ARG A 150 -13.04 -2.95 18.03
N ILE A 151 -12.19 -3.33 17.09
CA ILE A 151 -12.21 -2.77 15.72
C ILE A 151 -13.61 -2.93 15.10
N GLY A 152 -14.21 -4.12 15.22
CA GLY A 152 -15.57 -4.37 14.69
C GLY A 152 -16.67 -3.53 15.30
N ARG A 153 -16.45 -2.93 16.47
CA ARG A 153 -17.38 -2.00 17.16
C ARG A 153 -17.02 -0.52 16.96
N GLY A 154 -15.92 -0.22 16.24
CA GLY A 154 -15.42 1.14 16.04
C GLY A 154 -14.65 1.70 17.25
N ASP A 155 -14.22 0.85 18.18
CA ASP A 155 -13.36 1.22 19.30
C ASP A 155 -11.90 1.16 18.88
N PHE A 156 -11.39 2.25 18.31
CA PHE A 156 -10.01 2.39 17.83
C PHE A 156 -9.05 2.97 18.88
N ALA A 157 -9.56 3.48 20.00
CA ALA A 157 -8.75 4.10 21.05
C ALA A 157 -7.56 3.21 21.49
N PRO A 158 -7.73 1.89 21.70
CA PRO A 158 -6.62 1.03 22.10
C PRO A 158 -5.46 0.95 21.10
N VAL A 159 -5.75 1.11 19.80
CA VAL A 159 -4.71 1.14 18.75
C VAL A 159 -3.86 2.41 18.90
N PHE A 160 -4.52 3.56 19.07
CA PHE A 160 -3.83 4.84 19.28
C PHE A 160 -3.03 4.85 20.57
N ASP A 161 -3.61 4.32 21.65
CA ASP A 161 -2.95 4.25 22.95
C ASP A 161 -1.70 3.37 22.87
N TRP A 162 -1.81 2.20 22.26
CA TRP A 162 -0.67 1.30 22.09
C TRP A 162 0.45 1.93 21.25
N LEU A 163 0.12 2.61 20.14
CA LEU A 163 1.10 3.29 19.29
C LEU A 163 1.78 4.47 19.99
N ARG A 164 1.07 5.14 20.91
CA ARG A 164 1.65 6.23 21.70
C ARG A 164 2.63 5.72 22.76
N ASP A 165 2.32 4.58 23.36
CA ASP A 165 3.00 4.06 24.55
C ASP A 165 4.20 3.13 24.18
N ASN A 166 4.35 2.72 22.90
CA ASN A 166 5.39 1.84 22.38
C ASN A 166 6.12 2.44 21.18
#